data_b948b605d61e91e2d6ee21228d087707
#
_entry.id   b948b605d61e91e2d6ee21228d087707
#
_cell.length_a   1.000
_cell.length_b   1.000
_cell.length_c   1.000
_cell.angle_alpha   90.00
_cell.angle_beta   90.00
_cell.angle_gamma   90.00
#
_symmetry.space_group_name_H-M   'P 1'
#
loop_
_entity.id
_entity.type
_entity.pdbx_description
1 polymer ?
#
loop_
_entity_poly.entity_id
_entity_poly.type
_entity_poly.pdbx_seq_one_letter_code
_entity_poly.pdbx_strand_id
1 'polypeptide(L)'
;ASAACTGFDDVPESADCYESVMYLAEHEITQGTGNGCFSPDAPVTVRQWAMMLCRAYDVKVEGSSWSDLSQSAVEQAYRKGWLNETALSAPRSPMCHSVLVESAFAAADVPVYDSTLYKGGASLSTADNILRVGRELGLCSDDADTNALVTRGEAAIILHAVLTQSFRIEEPPVPVALVNAAGVNINDYLLALRQVPEPMLAAFNAAGWTYRIDFDYISELSKQLDMSCIGATNYIQKTIYISDASATLHEFGHFLDWMLGFPAEHEQLFRAEAAAAPLRDYAKTNAREYFADCFAYCIIHGNDSEMMKHLRKNAPQTCTYFEELKKGNWSR
;
A
#
# COMPACT_ATOMS: atom_id res chain seq x y z
N ALA A 1 -25.39 22.93 25.91
CA ALA A 1 -25.96 21.58 25.85
C ALA A 1 -26.70 21.48 24.52
N SER A 2 -26.18 20.75 23.57
CA SER A 2 -26.85 20.40 22.34
C SER A 2 -28.02 19.47 22.69
N ALA A 3 -29.22 19.76 22.19
CA ALA A 3 -30.34 18.86 22.35
C ALA A 3 -29.98 17.56 21.62
N ALA A 4 -30.13 16.43 22.31
CA ALA A 4 -29.94 15.14 21.68
C ALA A 4 -30.87 15.05 20.45
N CYS A 5 -30.30 14.64 19.30
CA CYS A 5 -31.06 14.47 18.08
C CYS A 5 -32.07 13.32 18.32
N THR A 6 -33.38 13.64 18.28
CA THR A 6 -34.43 12.65 18.54
C THR A 6 -34.77 11.79 17.33
N GLY A 7 -34.03 11.92 16.23
CA GLY A 7 -34.21 11.19 14.97
C GLY A 7 -34.24 12.13 13.75
N PHE A 8 -34.33 11.52 12.58
CA PHE A 8 -34.51 12.21 11.30
C PHE A 8 -35.85 11.82 10.71
N ASP A 9 -36.61 12.79 10.20
CA ASP A 9 -37.97 12.61 9.69
C ASP A 9 -38.02 11.64 8.47
N ASP A 10 -36.91 11.55 7.74
CA ASP A 10 -36.76 10.72 6.54
C ASP A 10 -36.03 9.39 6.78
N VAL A 11 -35.79 9.01 8.03
CA VAL A 11 -35.19 7.70 8.41
C VAL A 11 -36.13 7.00 9.40
N PRO A 12 -37.13 6.26 8.90
CA PRO A 12 -38.04 5.52 9.77
C PRO A 12 -37.32 4.32 10.44
N GLU A 13 -37.81 3.88 11.58
CA GLU A 13 -37.27 2.73 12.33
C GLU A 13 -37.14 1.43 11.50
N SER A 14 -37.96 1.32 10.44
CA SER A 14 -37.91 0.17 9.50
C SER A 14 -36.82 0.29 8.42
N ALA A 15 -36.10 1.40 8.33
CA ALA A 15 -35.02 1.56 7.34
C ALA A 15 -33.79 0.76 7.77
N ASP A 16 -33.14 0.07 6.83
CA ASP A 16 -31.94 -0.73 7.08
C ASP A 16 -30.79 0.08 7.70
N CYS A 17 -30.71 1.38 7.39
CA CYS A 17 -29.71 2.28 7.93
C CYS A 17 -30.10 2.93 9.26
N TYR A 18 -31.31 2.67 9.82
CA TYR A 18 -31.83 3.38 10.99
C TYR A 18 -30.88 3.36 12.18
N GLU A 19 -30.49 2.17 12.64
CA GLU A 19 -29.62 2.01 13.80
C GLU A 19 -28.27 2.69 13.58
N SER A 20 -27.72 2.59 12.37
CA SER A 20 -26.43 3.21 12.02
C SER A 20 -26.52 4.73 12.00
N VAL A 21 -27.56 5.28 11.42
CA VAL A 21 -27.79 6.73 11.36
C VAL A 21 -28.00 7.31 12.76
N MET A 22 -28.78 6.60 13.60
CA MET A 22 -29.01 7.01 15.00
C MET A 22 -27.73 6.97 15.81
N TYR A 23 -26.92 5.91 15.68
CA TYR A 23 -25.60 5.83 16.31
C TYR A 23 -24.72 7.01 15.93
N LEU A 24 -24.60 7.34 14.63
CA LEU A 24 -23.79 8.46 14.17
C LEU A 24 -24.32 9.81 14.67
N ALA A 25 -25.63 9.97 14.81
CA ALA A 25 -26.25 11.19 15.35
C ALA A 25 -25.99 11.34 16.85
N GLU A 26 -26.17 10.28 17.64
CA GLU A 26 -25.92 10.24 19.08
C GLU A 26 -24.45 10.54 19.44
N HIS A 27 -23.51 10.12 18.56
CA HIS A 27 -22.08 10.38 18.73
C HIS A 27 -21.62 11.68 18.03
N GLU A 28 -22.55 12.54 17.62
CA GLU A 28 -22.27 13.84 16.97
C GLU A 28 -21.46 13.74 15.66
N ILE A 29 -21.39 12.53 15.07
CA ILE A 29 -20.67 12.26 13.80
C ILE A 29 -21.44 12.84 12.62
N THR A 30 -22.78 12.78 12.66
CA THR A 30 -23.63 13.42 11.66
C THR A 30 -24.64 14.39 12.29
N GLN A 31 -24.98 15.43 11.55
CA GLN A 31 -26.05 16.38 11.88
C GLN A 31 -27.16 16.39 10.82
N GLY A 32 -27.12 15.39 9.91
CA GLY A 32 -28.02 15.33 8.77
C GLY A 32 -27.68 16.34 7.67
N THR A 33 -28.67 16.62 6.83
CA THR A 33 -28.56 17.54 5.67
C THR A 33 -29.32 18.86 5.92
N GLY A 34 -29.93 18.98 7.06
CA GLY A 34 -30.76 20.13 7.47
C GLY A 34 -32.26 19.80 7.48
N ASN A 35 -33.04 20.67 8.08
CA ASN A 35 -34.50 20.57 8.20
C ASN A 35 -35.00 19.22 8.78
N GLY A 36 -34.26 18.64 9.72
CA GLY A 36 -34.62 17.35 10.32
C GLY A 36 -34.39 16.12 9.43
N CYS A 37 -33.71 16.27 8.30
CA CYS A 37 -33.46 15.19 7.34
C CYS A 37 -32.02 14.68 7.37
N PHE A 38 -31.84 13.39 7.11
CA PHE A 38 -30.56 12.74 6.88
C PHE A 38 -30.27 12.53 5.38
N SER A 39 -31.33 12.38 4.56
CA SER A 39 -31.28 12.08 3.13
C SER A 39 -30.60 10.71 2.83
N PRO A 40 -31.13 9.59 3.36
CA PRO A 40 -30.46 8.28 3.29
C PRO A 40 -30.23 7.80 1.83
N ASP A 41 -31.14 8.10 0.91
CA ASP A 41 -31.09 7.65 -0.49
C ASP A 41 -30.22 8.55 -1.39
N ALA A 42 -29.79 9.71 -0.89
CA ALA A 42 -28.95 10.62 -1.67
C ALA A 42 -27.50 10.10 -1.72
N PRO A 43 -26.80 10.24 -2.87
CA PRO A 43 -25.39 9.90 -2.97
C PRO A 43 -24.56 10.70 -1.95
N VAL A 44 -23.64 10.02 -1.25
CA VAL A 44 -22.71 10.68 -0.34
C VAL A 44 -21.58 11.33 -1.15
N THR A 45 -21.24 12.58 -0.83
CA THR A 45 -20.10 13.27 -1.46
C THR A 45 -18.82 13.11 -0.65
N VAL A 46 -17.66 13.25 -1.31
CA VAL A 46 -16.34 13.17 -0.66
C VAL A 46 -16.26 14.05 0.58
N ARG A 47 -16.71 15.32 0.49
CA ARG A 47 -16.68 16.25 1.64
C ARG A 47 -17.61 15.86 2.79
N GLN A 48 -18.75 15.24 2.49
CA GLN A 48 -19.67 14.75 3.51
C GLN A 48 -19.08 13.55 4.24
N TRP A 49 -18.49 12.62 3.48
CA TRP A 49 -17.78 11.46 4.03
C TRP A 49 -16.58 11.88 4.87
N ALA A 50 -15.70 12.76 4.34
CA ALA A 50 -14.54 13.27 5.07
C ALA A 50 -14.93 13.95 6.40
N MET A 51 -16.05 14.71 6.42
CA MET A 51 -16.55 15.32 7.64
C MET A 51 -16.99 14.27 8.67
N MET A 52 -17.70 13.23 8.23
CA MET A 52 -18.09 12.13 9.12
C MET A 52 -16.87 11.39 9.66
N LEU A 53 -15.87 11.11 8.83
CA LEU A 53 -14.62 10.50 9.29
C LEU A 53 -13.87 11.37 10.30
N CYS A 54 -13.69 12.66 10.01
CA CYS A 54 -12.99 13.57 10.92
C CYS A 54 -13.69 13.64 12.29
N ARG A 55 -15.01 13.65 12.32
CA ARG A 55 -15.78 13.63 13.58
C ARG A 55 -15.68 12.29 14.29
N ALA A 56 -15.76 11.18 13.55
CA ALA A 56 -15.69 9.83 14.12
C ALA A 56 -14.34 9.53 14.79
N TYR A 57 -13.26 10.13 14.29
CA TYR A 57 -11.89 9.92 14.77
C TYR A 57 -11.29 11.15 15.45
N ASP A 58 -12.11 12.08 15.92
CA ASP A 58 -11.72 13.30 16.65
C ASP A 58 -10.65 14.15 15.95
N VAL A 59 -10.69 14.19 14.61
CA VAL A 59 -9.77 15.00 13.81
C VAL A 59 -10.30 16.43 13.72
N LYS A 60 -9.51 17.38 14.22
CA LYS A 60 -9.86 18.79 14.20
C LYS A 60 -9.95 19.32 12.76
N VAL A 61 -11.06 19.98 12.47
CA VAL A 61 -11.30 20.72 11.21
C VAL A 61 -11.42 22.21 11.51
N GLU A 62 -11.01 23.04 10.55
CA GLU A 62 -10.98 24.50 10.71
C GLU A 62 -11.87 25.19 9.66
N GLY A 63 -12.57 26.23 10.08
CA GLY A 63 -13.43 27.01 9.19
C GLY A 63 -14.56 27.71 9.92
N SER A 64 -15.14 28.71 9.26
CA SER A 64 -16.28 29.50 9.78
C SER A 64 -17.60 29.13 9.09
N SER A 65 -17.57 28.45 8.00
CA SER A 65 -18.72 27.98 7.23
C SER A 65 -18.66 26.49 6.99
N TRP A 66 -19.81 25.89 6.61
CA TRP A 66 -19.83 24.50 6.16
C TRP A 66 -18.84 24.24 5.01
N SER A 67 -18.73 25.18 4.07
CA SER A 67 -17.80 25.06 2.94
C SER A 67 -16.36 24.96 3.42
N ASP A 68 -15.94 25.81 4.35
CA ASP A 68 -14.58 25.83 4.88
C ASP A 68 -14.29 24.57 5.71
N LEU A 69 -15.21 24.25 6.64
CA LEU A 69 -15.10 23.06 7.49
C LEU A 69 -14.99 21.77 6.67
N SER A 70 -15.83 21.63 5.64
CA SER A 70 -15.85 20.43 4.80
C SER A 70 -14.63 20.35 3.87
N GLN A 71 -14.09 21.47 3.43
CA GLN A 71 -12.83 21.51 2.70
C GLN A 71 -11.66 21.10 3.61
N SER A 72 -11.60 21.68 4.81
CA SER A 72 -10.61 21.28 5.83
C SER A 72 -10.69 19.80 6.15
N ALA A 73 -11.90 19.23 6.26
CA ALA A 73 -12.07 17.80 6.51
C ALA A 73 -11.47 16.92 5.38
N VAL A 74 -11.68 17.31 4.11
CA VAL A 74 -11.08 16.59 2.98
C VAL A 74 -9.55 16.63 3.01
N GLU A 75 -8.99 17.80 3.31
CA GLU A 75 -7.53 17.97 3.45
C GLU A 75 -6.96 17.14 4.61
N GLN A 76 -7.64 17.12 5.76
CA GLN A 76 -7.22 16.32 6.90
C GLN A 76 -7.31 14.82 6.60
N ALA A 77 -8.41 14.35 6.00
CA ALA A 77 -8.58 12.97 5.60
C ALA A 77 -7.52 12.53 4.58
N TYR A 78 -7.16 13.40 3.64
CA TYR A 78 -6.06 13.16 2.70
C TYR A 78 -4.70 13.06 3.42
N ARG A 79 -4.38 14.00 4.32
CA ARG A 79 -3.13 13.98 5.11
C ARG A 79 -3.00 12.73 5.99
N LYS A 80 -4.13 12.19 6.43
CA LYS A 80 -4.21 10.93 7.19
C LYS A 80 -4.07 9.69 6.30
N GLY A 81 -4.06 9.83 4.98
CA GLY A 81 -4.07 8.72 4.04
C GLY A 81 -5.44 8.02 3.92
N TRP A 82 -6.51 8.63 4.43
CA TRP A 82 -7.88 8.09 4.33
C TRP A 82 -8.53 8.36 2.97
N LEU A 83 -8.08 9.38 2.26
CA LEU A 83 -8.52 9.74 0.92
C LEU A 83 -7.33 9.87 -0.01
N ASN A 84 -7.55 9.54 -1.28
CA ASN A 84 -6.55 9.68 -2.33
C ASN A 84 -6.59 11.08 -3.00
N GLU A 85 -5.63 11.36 -3.88
CA GLU A 85 -5.50 12.64 -4.58
C GLU A 85 -6.72 12.96 -5.47
N THR A 86 -7.35 11.95 -6.05
CA THR A 86 -8.57 12.12 -6.87
C THR A 86 -9.73 12.65 -6.01
N ALA A 87 -9.91 12.10 -4.82
CA ALA A 87 -10.91 12.58 -3.87
C ALA A 87 -10.60 14.00 -3.37
N LEU A 88 -9.32 14.29 -3.08
CA LEU A 88 -8.88 15.64 -2.69
C LEU A 88 -9.21 16.69 -3.76
N SER A 89 -9.02 16.36 -5.04
CA SER A 89 -9.27 17.28 -6.16
C SER A 89 -10.75 17.46 -6.50
N ALA A 90 -11.62 16.56 -6.05
CA ALA A 90 -13.05 16.55 -6.39
C ALA A 90 -13.98 16.45 -5.14
N PRO A 91 -13.92 17.39 -4.19
CA PRO A 91 -14.58 17.28 -2.88
C PRO A 91 -16.11 17.24 -2.94
N ARG A 92 -16.69 17.72 -4.04
CA ARG A 92 -18.16 17.74 -4.23
C ARG A 92 -18.68 16.53 -5.01
N SER A 93 -17.80 15.71 -5.56
CA SER A 93 -18.19 14.52 -6.32
C SER A 93 -18.80 13.47 -5.40
N PRO A 94 -19.80 12.70 -5.88
CA PRO A 94 -20.29 11.53 -5.18
C PRO A 94 -19.20 10.45 -5.11
N MET A 95 -19.25 9.62 -4.09
CA MET A 95 -18.31 8.52 -3.90
C MET A 95 -18.87 7.21 -4.45
N CYS A 96 -18.01 6.42 -5.07
CA CYS A 96 -18.32 5.04 -5.42
C CYS A 96 -17.92 4.06 -4.31
N HIS A 97 -18.45 2.84 -4.35
CA HIS A 97 -18.26 1.82 -3.30
C HIS A 97 -16.80 1.53 -3.03
N SER A 98 -15.98 1.29 -4.07
CA SER A 98 -14.57 0.94 -3.86
C SER A 98 -13.80 2.04 -3.12
N VAL A 99 -14.00 3.31 -3.48
CA VAL A 99 -13.30 4.43 -2.85
C VAL A 99 -13.76 4.68 -1.43
N LEU A 100 -15.07 4.53 -1.15
CA LEU A 100 -15.60 4.71 0.20
C LEU A 100 -15.13 3.60 1.14
N VAL A 101 -15.20 2.34 0.70
CA VAL A 101 -14.77 1.18 1.49
C VAL A 101 -13.27 1.23 1.76
N GLU A 102 -12.45 1.57 0.75
CA GLU A 102 -11.00 1.80 0.92
C GLU A 102 -10.73 2.86 1.99
N SER A 103 -11.43 3.98 1.91
CA SER A 103 -11.33 5.08 2.87
C SER A 103 -11.75 4.66 4.28
N ALA A 104 -12.81 3.88 4.42
CA ALA A 104 -13.25 3.34 5.71
C ALA A 104 -12.20 2.39 6.32
N PHE A 105 -11.62 1.51 5.50
CA PHE A 105 -10.54 0.62 5.94
C PHE A 105 -9.29 1.38 6.38
N ALA A 106 -8.89 2.38 5.59
CA ALA A 106 -7.74 3.22 5.94
C ALA A 106 -7.94 3.97 7.26
N ALA A 107 -9.15 4.47 7.52
CA ALA A 107 -9.47 5.18 8.76
C ALA A 107 -9.55 4.24 9.97
N ALA A 108 -9.96 3.00 9.77
CA ALA A 108 -10.09 1.98 10.83
C ALA A 108 -8.82 1.11 11.00
N ASP A 109 -7.72 1.43 10.31
CA ASP A 109 -6.49 0.63 10.28
C ASP A 109 -6.73 -0.85 9.91
N VAL A 110 -7.71 -1.11 9.04
CA VAL A 110 -7.99 -2.45 8.50
C VAL A 110 -7.06 -2.71 7.32
N PRO A 111 -6.12 -3.66 7.42
CA PRO A 111 -5.19 -3.93 6.32
C PRO A 111 -5.92 -4.61 5.15
N VAL A 112 -5.64 -4.18 3.94
CA VAL A 112 -6.09 -4.83 2.72
C VAL A 112 -4.88 -5.43 2.02
N TYR A 113 -4.89 -6.75 1.82
CA TYR A 113 -3.85 -7.46 1.12
C TYR A 113 -4.30 -7.85 -0.28
N ASP A 114 -3.37 -7.82 -1.24
CA ASP A 114 -3.63 -8.27 -2.61
C ASP A 114 -4.02 -9.76 -2.60
N SER A 115 -5.08 -10.09 -3.34
CA SER A 115 -5.62 -11.45 -3.40
C SER A 115 -4.61 -12.48 -3.88
N THR A 116 -3.65 -12.07 -4.73
CA THR A 116 -2.62 -12.95 -5.26
C THR A 116 -1.57 -13.38 -4.22
N LEU A 117 -1.52 -12.72 -3.06
CA LEU A 117 -0.66 -13.13 -1.95
C LEU A 117 -1.14 -14.41 -1.26
N TYR A 118 -2.41 -14.77 -1.44
CA TYR A 118 -2.98 -16.00 -0.92
C TYR A 118 -2.89 -17.13 -1.94
N LYS A 119 -2.81 -18.37 -1.46
CA LYS A 119 -2.75 -19.56 -2.34
C LYS A 119 -4.02 -19.68 -3.18
N GLY A 120 -3.85 -19.65 -4.50
CA GLY A 120 -4.98 -19.73 -5.44
C GLY A 120 -5.77 -18.45 -5.59
N GLY A 121 -5.31 -17.34 -5.01
CA GLY A 121 -5.95 -16.04 -5.18
C GLY A 121 -5.86 -15.54 -6.62
N ALA A 122 -6.97 -14.99 -7.11
CA ALA A 122 -7.06 -14.43 -8.46
C ALA A 122 -6.40 -13.05 -8.52
N SER A 123 -5.86 -12.69 -9.69
CA SER A 123 -5.44 -11.30 -9.94
C SER A 123 -6.68 -10.44 -10.13
N LEU A 124 -6.87 -9.48 -9.23
CA LEU A 124 -7.98 -8.54 -9.22
C LEU A 124 -7.46 -7.11 -9.44
N SER A 125 -8.32 -6.23 -9.94
CA SER A 125 -8.04 -4.79 -9.84
C SER A 125 -8.02 -4.36 -8.37
N THR A 126 -7.39 -3.23 -8.06
CA THR A 126 -7.39 -2.67 -6.69
C THR A 126 -8.82 -2.49 -6.18
N ALA A 127 -9.71 -1.93 -7.00
CA ALA A 127 -11.11 -1.72 -6.66
C ALA A 127 -11.86 -3.02 -6.37
N ASP A 128 -11.69 -4.05 -7.20
CA ASP A 128 -12.32 -5.36 -6.99
C ASP A 128 -11.76 -6.04 -5.74
N ASN A 129 -10.46 -5.90 -5.47
CA ASN A 129 -9.85 -6.47 -4.28
C ASN A 129 -10.36 -5.80 -2.99
N ILE A 130 -10.55 -4.48 -2.99
CA ILE A 130 -11.17 -3.74 -1.88
C ILE A 130 -12.58 -4.26 -1.61
N LEU A 131 -13.42 -4.39 -2.64
CA LEU A 131 -14.78 -4.90 -2.46
C LEU A 131 -14.82 -6.38 -2.08
N ARG A 132 -13.86 -7.20 -2.53
CA ARG A 132 -13.71 -8.59 -2.04
C ARG A 132 -13.56 -8.59 -0.52
N VAL A 133 -12.63 -7.81 0.02
CA VAL A 133 -12.44 -7.70 1.47
C VAL A 133 -13.69 -7.12 2.15
N GLY A 134 -14.32 -6.10 1.54
CA GLY A 134 -15.57 -5.53 2.05
C GLY A 134 -16.72 -6.56 2.18
N ARG A 135 -16.85 -7.45 1.19
CA ARG A 135 -17.83 -8.55 1.23
C ARG A 135 -17.47 -9.58 2.31
N GLU A 136 -16.21 -10.00 2.38
CA GLU A 136 -15.73 -10.95 3.39
C GLU A 136 -15.98 -10.44 4.82
N LEU A 137 -15.94 -9.12 5.03
CA LEU A 137 -16.19 -8.47 6.31
C LEU A 137 -17.66 -8.07 6.52
N GLY A 138 -18.53 -8.32 5.55
CA GLY A 138 -19.95 -7.97 5.62
C GLY A 138 -20.26 -6.47 5.50
N LEU A 139 -19.34 -5.69 4.92
CA LEU A 139 -19.48 -4.24 4.72
C LEU A 139 -20.09 -3.87 3.38
N CYS A 140 -20.16 -4.79 2.44
CA CYS A 140 -20.79 -4.62 1.13
C CYS A 140 -21.65 -5.85 0.83
N SER A 141 -22.68 -5.66 0.00
CA SER A 141 -23.44 -6.77 -0.58
C SER A 141 -22.60 -7.56 -1.59
N ASP A 142 -23.01 -8.80 -1.87
CA ASP A 142 -22.31 -9.68 -2.81
C ASP A 142 -22.32 -9.14 -4.25
N ASP A 143 -23.31 -8.33 -4.60
CA ASP A 143 -23.54 -7.71 -5.90
C ASP A 143 -23.03 -6.26 -5.98
N ALA A 144 -22.35 -5.76 -4.96
CA ALA A 144 -21.80 -4.40 -4.96
C ALA A 144 -20.88 -4.17 -6.16
N ASP A 145 -21.16 -3.14 -6.94
CA ASP A 145 -20.36 -2.69 -8.08
C ASP A 145 -19.32 -1.66 -7.63
N THR A 146 -18.09 -1.82 -8.09
CA THR A 146 -16.96 -0.94 -7.75
C THR A 146 -17.23 0.53 -8.05
N ASN A 147 -17.97 0.81 -9.13
CA ASN A 147 -18.27 2.15 -9.63
C ASN A 147 -19.67 2.66 -9.23
N ALA A 148 -20.52 1.82 -8.65
CA ALA A 148 -21.84 2.26 -8.18
C ALA A 148 -21.68 3.31 -7.08
N LEU A 149 -22.52 4.34 -7.12
CA LEU A 149 -22.51 5.41 -6.14
C LEU A 149 -23.06 4.90 -4.80
N VAL A 150 -22.41 5.27 -3.73
CA VAL A 150 -22.83 4.95 -2.36
C VAL A 150 -23.82 5.99 -1.88
N THR A 151 -24.94 5.53 -1.35
CA THR A 151 -25.92 6.40 -0.67
C THR A 151 -25.42 6.80 0.72
N ARG A 152 -26.00 7.84 1.27
CA ARG A 152 -25.66 8.29 2.63
C ARG A 152 -26.07 7.27 3.69
N GLY A 153 -27.15 6.51 3.44
CA GLY A 153 -27.58 5.41 4.31
C GLY A 153 -26.58 4.27 4.33
N GLU A 154 -26.11 3.82 3.16
CA GLU A 154 -25.04 2.81 3.04
C GLU A 154 -23.72 3.29 3.68
N ALA A 155 -23.33 4.54 3.44
CA ALA A 155 -22.16 5.13 4.07
C ALA A 155 -22.26 5.12 5.61
N ALA A 156 -23.45 5.39 6.17
CA ALA A 156 -23.68 5.32 7.61
C ALA A 156 -23.56 3.89 8.15
N ILE A 157 -24.06 2.90 7.43
CA ILE A 157 -23.91 1.48 7.79
C ILE A 157 -22.44 1.07 7.82
N ILE A 158 -21.68 1.42 6.78
CA ILE A 158 -20.26 1.10 6.69
C ILE A 158 -19.47 1.78 7.81
N LEU A 159 -19.69 3.07 8.05
CA LEU A 159 -18.99 3.81 9.11
C LEU A 159 -19.32 3.27 10.50
N HIS A 160 -20.60 3.03 10.78
CA HIS A 160 -21.03 2.44 12.05
C HIS A 160 -20.35 1.07 12.28
N ALA A 161 -20.31 0.21 11.25
CA ALA A 161 -19.67 -1.10 11.34
C ALA A 161 -18.16 -0.98 11.65
N VAL A 162 -17.41 -0.11 10.96
CA VAL A 162 -15.97 0.04 11.22
C VAL A 162 -15.65 0.70 12.56
N LEU A 163 -16.59 1.44 13.15
CA LEU A 163 -16.43 2.04 14.48
C LEU A 163 -16.77 1.08 15.63
N THR A 164 -17.63 0.09 15.39
CA THR A 164 -18.19 -0.74 16.47
C THR A 164 -17.79 -2.22 16.40
N GLN A 165 -17.31 -2.69 15.24
CA GLN A 165 -16.91 -4.07 15.03
C GLN A 165 -15.40 -4.23 15.05
N SER A 166 -14.93 -5.38 15.47
CA SER A 166 -13.53 -5.79 15.33
C SER A 166 -13.42 -6.75 14.15
N PHE A 167 -12.55 -6.42 13.20
CA PHE A 167 -12.32 -7.23 12.02
C PHE A 167 -11.07 -8.09 12.19
N ARG A 168 -11.17 -9.37 11.83
CA ARG A 168 -10.05 -10.28 11.76
C ARG A 168 -9.71 -10.52 10.30
N ILE A 169 -8.57 -9.99 9.87
CA ILE A 169 -8.04 -10.21 8.54
C ILE A 169 -7.05 -11.38 8.61
N GLU A 170 -7.19 -12.34 7.72
CA GLU A 170 -6.19 -13.38 7.53
C GLU A 170 -4.95 -12.77 6.90
N GLU A 171 -3.81 -12.87 7.57
CA GLU A 171 -2.53 -12.39 7.03
C GLU A 171 -2.02 -13.37 5.97
N PRO A 172 -1.53 -12.87 4.81
CA PRO A 172 -0.94 -13.72 3.81
C PRO A 172 0.38 -14.32 4.30
N PRO A 173 0.83 -15.46 3.72
CA PRO A 173 2.11 -16.06 4.08
C PRO A 173 3.28 -15.10 3.85
N VAL A 174 4.15 -14.97 4.84
CA VAL A 174 5.37 -14.17 4.76
C VAL A 174 6.53 -15.09 4.38
N PRO A 175 7.20 -14.88 3.22
CA PRO A 175 8.18 -15.83 2.70
C PRO A 175 9.56 -15.78 3.38
N VAL A 176 9.82 -14.77 4.21
CA VAL A 176 11.11 -14.53 4.89
C VAL A 176 10.90 -14.16 6.35
N ALA A 177 11.97 -14.21 7.15
CA ALA A 177 11.96 -13.60 8.48
C ALA A 177 11.78 -12.08 8.31
N LEU A 178 10.57 -11.58 8.61
CA LEU A 178 10.19 -10.18 8.43
C LEU A 178 9.96 -9.50 9.78
N VAL A 179 10.50 -8.30 9.94
CA VAL A 179 10.26 -7.42 11.08
C VAL A 179 9.66 -6.12 10.57
N ASN A 180 8.43 -5.81 10.97
CA ASN A 180 7.76 -4.55 10.67
C ASN A 180 7.93 -3.57 11.84
N ALA A 181 9.08 -2.92 11.92
CA ALA A 181 9.37 -1.93 12.97
C ALA A 181 8.62 -0.61 12.74
N ALA A 182 8.27 -0.30 11.51
CA ALA A 182 7.52 0.89 11.15
C ALA A 182 6.01 0.78 11.45
N GLY A 183 5.49 -0.43 11.72
CA GLY A 183 4.06 -0.66 12.01
C GLY A 183 3.12 -0.36 10.84
N VAL A 184 3.62 -0.41 9.60
CA VAL A 184 2.84 -0.07 8.39
C VAL A 184 2.18 -1.30 7.78
N ASN A 185 1.22 -1.07 6.87
CA ASN A 185 0.69 -2.15 6.03
C ASN A 185 1.81 -2.75 5.17
N ILE A 186 1.95 -4.08 5.21
CA ILE A 186 3.05 -4.81 4.55
C ILE A 186 2.69 -5.33 3.16
N ASN A 187 1.51 -5.01 2.63
CA ASN A 187 1.04 -5.50 1.33
C ASN A 187 2.07 -5.32 0.22
N ASP A 188 2.57 -4.10 0.02
CA ASP A 188 3.49 -3.77 -1.07
C ASP A 188 4.85 -4.44 -0.89
N TYR A 189 5.29 -4.61 0.35
CA TYR A 189 6.52 -5.35 0.68
C TYR A 189 6.39 -6.85 0.37
N LEU A 190 5.23 -7.45 0.66
CA LEU A 190 4.95 -8.85 0.30
C LEU A 190 4.87 -9.04 -1.22
N LEU A 191 4.25 -8.09 -1.95
CA LEU A 191 4.21 -8.11 -3.41
C LEU A 191 5.62 -7.99 -4.01
N ALA A 192 6.49 -7.16 -3.44
CA ALA A 192 7.88 -7.04 -3.86
C ALA A 192 8.68 -8.31 -3.55
N LEU A 193 8.54 -8.88 -2.34
CA LEU A 193 9.19 -10.13 -1.95
C LEU A 193 8.77 -11.30 -2.83
N ARG A 194 7.53 -11.34 -3.30
CA ARG A 194 7.04 -12.38 -4.22
C ARG A 194 7.74 -12.38 -5.57
N GLN A 195 8.34 -11.26 -5.99
CA GLN A 195 9.11 -11.18 -7.23
C GLN A 195 10.52 -11.79 -7.07
N VAL A 196 11.02 -11.89 -5.84
CA VAL A 196 12.33 -12.51 -5.56
C VAL A 196 12.25 -14.01 -5.86
N PRO A 197 13.21 -14.57 -6.60
CA PRO A 197 13.22 -16.01 -6.89
C PRO A 197 13.17 -16.88 -5.62
N GLU A 198 12.31 -17.89 -5.62
CA GLU A 198 12.13 -18.79 -4.47
C GLU A 198 13.43 -19.39 -3.93
N PRO A 199 14.40 -19.86 -4.77
CA PRO A 199 15.67 -20.34 -4.26
C PRO A 199 16.47 -19.31 -3.47
N MET A 200 16.36 -18.03 -3.83
CA MET A 200 17.00 -16.93 -3.09
C MET A 200 16.31 -16.66 -1.75
N LEU A 201 14.98 -16.70 -1.70
CA LEU A 201 14.24 -16.58 -0.43
C LEU A 201 14.58 -17.73 0.51
N ALA A 202 14.69 -18.95 0.00
CA ALA A 202 15.12 -20.12 0.77
C ALA A 202 16.55 -19.96 1.30
N ALA A 203 17.49 -19.49 0.47
CA ALA A 203 18.87 -19.22 0.87
C ALA A 203 18.96 -18.09 1.89
N PHE A 204 18.16 -17.05 1.75
CA PHE A 204 18.06 -15.93 2.68
C PHE A 204 17.66 -16.40 4.08
N ASN A 205 16.61 -17.21 4.17
CA ASN A 205 16.16 -17.81 5.43
C ASN A 205 17.21 -18.77 6.00
N ALA A 206 17.78 -19.64 5.19
CA ALA A 206 18.78 -20.61 5.62
C ALA A 206 20.06 -19.94 6.16
N ALA A 207 20.44 -18.80 5.59
CA ALA A 207 21.59 -18.00 6.03
C ALA A 207 21.29 -17.12 7.26
N GLY A 208 20.05 -17.12 7.78
CA GLY A 208 19.63 -16.37 8.97
C GLY A 208 19.55 -14.87 8.75
N TRP A 209 19.18 -14.45 7.54
CA TRP A 209 18.94 -13.05 7.22
C TRP A 209 17.54 -12.61 7.64
N THR A 210 17.38 -11.29 7.86
CA THR A 210 16.12 -10.64 8.21
C THR A 210 15.79 -9.54 7.21
N TYR A 211 14.53 -9.46 6.79
CA TYR A 211 13.96 -8.35 6.04
C TYR A 211 13.23 -7.42 7.01
N ARG A 212 13.70 -6.18 7.14
CA ARG A 212 13.23 -5.26 8.17
C ARG A 212 12.69 -3.97 7.57
N ILE A 213 11.41 -3.70 7.78
CA ILE A 213 10.78 -2.44 7.44
C ILE A 213 11.03 -1.48 8.59
N ASP A 214 11.89 -0.47 8.38
CA ASP A 214 12.37 0.41 9.45
C ASP A 214 12.67 1.80 8.89
N PHE A 215 11.69 2.70 9.02
CA PHE A 215 11.79 4.06 8.48
C PHE A 215 12.78 4.91 9.26
N ASP A 216 12.89 4.70 10.57
CA ASP A 216 13.81 5.47 11.42
C ASP A 216 15.25 5.13 11.12
N TYR A 217 15.57 3.83 10.95
CA TYR A 217 16.91 3.39 10.55
C TYR A 217 17.31 3.99 9.20
N ILE A 218 16.45 3.90 8.19
CA ILE A 218 16.74 4.43 6.85
C ILE A 218 16.86 5.96 6.86
N SER A 219 16.01 6.65 7.63
CA SER A 219 16.09 8.11 7.79
C SER A 219 17.41 8.54 8.42
N GLU A 220 17.84 7.85 9.47
CA GLU A 220 19.11 8.15 10.14
C GLU A 220 20.32 7.83 9.24
N LEU A 221 20.29 6.71 8.53
CA LEU A 221 21.32 6.35 7.55
C LEU A 221 21.43 7.40 6.43
N SER A 222 20.30 7.87 5.92
CA SER A 222 20.24 8.91 4.88
C SER A 222 20.92 10.20 5.33
N LYS A 223 20.72 10.60 6.59
CA LYS A 223 21.40 11.77 7.19
C LYS A 223 22.90 11.56 7.33
N GLN A 224 23.31 10.36 7.80
CA GLN A 224 24.73 10.04 7.99
C GLN A 224 25.51 10.02 6.66
N LEU A 225 24.88 9.56 5.59
CA LEU A 225 25.48 9.46 4.26
C LEU A 225 25.31 10.73 3.39
N ASP A 226 24.53 11.71 3.88
CA ASP A 226 24.13 12.90 3.11
C ASP A 226 23.52 12.53 1.75
N MET A 227 22.70 11.47 1.72
CA MET A 227 22.02 11.01 0.52
C MET A 227 20.67 10.36 0.87
N SER A 228 19.71 10.44 -0.07
CA SER A 228 18.42 9.78 0.11
C SER A 228 18.54 8.28 -0.12
N CYS A 229 18.34 7.50 0.94
CA CYS A 229 18.24 6.03 0.90
C CYS A 229 16.79 5.60 1.10
N ILE A 230 16.39 4.52 0.43
CA ILE A 230 15.08 3.85 0.62
C ILE A 230 15.23 2.37 0.97
N GLY A 231 16.44 1.85 0.90
CA GLY A 231 16.86 0.52 1.31
C GLY A 231 18.34 0.51 1.69
N ALA A 232 18.76 -0.50 2.44
CA ALA A 232 20.16 -0.73 2.79
C ALA A 232 20.39 -2.19 3.21
N THR A 233 21.45 -2.78 2.70
CA THR A 233 21.88 -4.14 3.07
C THR A 233 23.04 -4.09 4.05
N ASN A 234 22.81 -4.58 5.27
CA ASN A 234 23.85 -4.71 6.31
C ASN A 234 24.34 -6.16 6.37
N TYR A 235 25.53 -6.41 5.83
CA TYR A 235 26.12 -7.76 5.74
C TYR A 235 26.54 -8.32 7.11
N ILE A 236 26.93 -7.45 8.05
CA ILE A 236 27.36 -7.87 9.39
C ILE A 236 26.15 -8.32 10.20
N GLN A 237 25.08 -7.55 10.17
CA GLN A 237 23.83 -7.86 10.86
C GLN A 237 22.97 -8.86 10.11
N LYS A 238 23.33 -9.19 8.86
CA LYS A 238 22.51 -10.01 7.95
C LYS A 238 21.09 -9.49 7.88
N THR A 239 20.93 -8.20 7.61
CA THR A 239 19.64 -7.55 7.58
C THR A 239 19.52 -6.65 6.35
N ILE A 240 18.43 -6.80 5.62
CA ILE A 240 17.97 -5.82 4.63
C ILE A 240 17.02 -4.86 5.37
N TYR A 241 17.38 -3.60 5.43
CA TYR A 241 16.52 -2.51 5.91
C TYR A 241 15.81 -1.85 4.74
N ILE A 242 14.54 -1.55 4.90
CA ILE A 242 13.70 -1.04 3.82
C ILE A 242 12.74 0.02 4.36
N SER A 243 12.59 1.14 3.63
CA SER A 243 11.53 2.14 3.87
C SER A 243 10.55 2.22 2.70
N ASP A 244 10.93 1.76 1.51
CA ASP A 244 10.08 1.72 0.33
C ASP A 244 10.22 0.34 -0.34
N ALA A 245 9.09 -0.31 -0.58
CA ALA A 245 9.04 -1.65 -1.16
C ALA A 245 9.73 -1.76 -2.54
N SER A 246 9.82 -0.66 -3.28
CA SER A 246 10.48 -0.62 -4.60
C SER A 246 11.98 -0.94 -4.55
N ALA A 247 12.63 -0.77 -3.40
CA ALA A 247 14.05 -1.11 -3.23
C ALA A 247 14.28 -2.61 -3.00
N THR A 248 13.25 -3.40 -2.73
CA THR A 248 13.38 -4.82 -2.34
C THR A 248 14.26 -5.62 -3.28
N LEU A 249 14.02 -5.55 -4.59
CA LEU A 249 14.78 -6.32 -5.56
C LEU A 249 16.25 -5.87 -5.63
N HIS A 250 16.53 -4.58 -5.52
CA HIS A 250 17.88 -4.04 -5.45
C HIS A 250 18.63 -4.60 -4.23
N GLU A 251 18.02 -4.56 -3.05
CA GLU A 251 18.64 -5.06 -1.83
C GLU A 251 18.85 -6.59 -1.86
N PHE A 252 17.93 -7.34 -2.49
CA PHE A 252 18.15 -8.76 -2.76
C PHE A 252 19.27 -9.00 -3.78
N GLY A 253 19.56 -8.07 -4.67
CA GLY A 253 20.76 -8.09 -5.52
C GLY A 253 22.04 -8.02 -4.69
N HIS A 254 22.10 -7.19 -3.65
CA HIS A 254 23.22 -7.17 -2.70
C HIS A 254 23.31 -8.47 -1.90
N PHE A 255 22.18 -9.05 -1.50
CA PHE A 255 22.17 -10.38 -0.86
C PHE A 255 22.73 -11.45 -1.81
N LEU A 256 22.38 -11.43 -3.08
CA LEU A 256 22.90 -12.37 -4.08
C LEU A 256 24.42 -12.22 -4.24
N ASP A 257 24.92 -10.99 -4.34
CA ASP A 257 26.37 -10.71 -4.41
C ASP A 257 27.12 -11.27 -3.20
N TRP A 258 26.55 -11.08 -1.99
CA TRP A 258 27.08 -11.67 -0.76
C TRP A 258 27.05 -13.20 -0.78
N MET A 259 25.95 -13.81 -1.22
CA MET A 259 25.78 -15.25 -1.31
C MET A 259 26.79 -15.89 -2.27
N LEU A 260 27.14 -15.20 -3.35
CA LEU A 260 28.15 -15.60 -4.32
C LEU A 260 29.60 -15.33 -3.84
N GLY A 261 29.78 -14.67 -2.69
CA GLY A 261 31.08 -14.39 -2.10
C GLY A 261 31.81 -13.20 -2.73
N PHE A 262 31.10 -12.25 -3.31
CA PHE A 262 31.64 -11.04 -3.95
C PHE A 262 32.72 -11.38 -5.03
N PRO A 263 32.41 -12.12 -6.07
CA PRO A 263 33.40 -12.55 -7.06
C PRO A 263 34.07 -11.36 -7.74
N ALA A 264 35.37 -11.47 -8.01
CA ALA A 264 36.15 -10.46 -8.76
C ALA A 264 35.59 -10.19 -10.16
N GLU A 265 34.85 -11.13 -10.72
CA GLU A 265 34.14 -11.01 -11.99
C GLU A 265 33.09 -9.88 -12.00
N HIS A 266 32.43 -9.62 -10.86
CA HIS A 266 31.46 -8.50 -10.76
C HIS A 266 32.15 -7.15 -10.97
N GLU A 267 33.38 -6.96 -10.47
CA GLU A 267 34.18 -5.78 -10.74
C GLU A 267 34.59 -5.69 -12.21
N GLN A 268 34.88 -6.83 -12.84
CA GLN A 268 35.24 -6.88 -14.27
C GLN A 268 34.04 -6.48 -15.16
N LEU A 269 32.85 -7.02 -14.88
CA LEU A 269 31.61 -6.67 -15.58
C LEU A 269 31.30 -5.18 -15.42
N PHE A 270 31.41 -4.65 -14.20
CA PHE A 270 31.21 -3.25 -13.92
C PHE A 270 32.12 -2.36 -14.78
N ARG A 271 33.43 -2.61 -14.76
CA ARG A 271 34.40 -1.82 -15.52
C ARG A 271 34.19 -1.88 -17.02
N ALA A 272 33.75 -3.03 -17.51
CA ALA A 272 33.55 -3.24 -18.94
C ALA A 272 32.27 -2.61 -19.47
N GLU A 273 31.17 -2.66 -18.72
CA GLU A 273 29.83 -2.48 -19.28
C GLU A 273 28.95 -1.45 -18.55
N ALA A 274 29.25 -1.06 -17.31
CA ALA A 274 28.36 -0.21 -16.52
C ALA A 274 28.05 1.14 -17.19
N ALA A 275 29.02 1.75 -17.86
CA ALA A 275 28.83 3.04 -18.53
C ALA A 275 27.75 2.99 -19.64
N ALA A 276 27.68 1.85 -20.36
CA ALA A 276 26.75 1.67 -21.48
C ALA A 276 25.43 0.99 -21.07
N ALA A 277 25.40 0.35 -19.90
CA ALA A 277 24.22 -0.37 -19.42
C ALA A 277 23.00 0.57 -19.28
N PRO A 278 21.78 0.10 -19.60
CA PRO A 278 20.55 0.88 -19.51
C PRO A 278 20.02 0.96 -18.07
N LEU A 279 20.88 1.41 -17.16
CA LEU A 279 20.62 1.52 -15.73
C LEU A 279 20.71 2.97 -15.28
N ARG A 280 20.12 3.26 -14.13
CA ARG A 280 20.22 4.58 -13.47
C ARG A 280 21.67 4.92 -13.11
N ASP A 281 21.97 6.21 -12.95
CA ASP A 281 23.34 6.66 -12.67
C ASP A 281 23.90 6.12 -11.36
N TYR A 282 23.05 5.92 -10.34
CA TYR A 282 23.44 5.33 -9.07
C TYR A 282 24.07 3.93 -9.24
N ALA A 283 23.53 3.10 -10.12
CA ALA A 283 24.08 1.79 -10.46
C ALA A 283 25.49 1.85 -11.04
N LYS A 284 25.89 2.99 -11.57
CA LYS A 284 27.21 3.20 -12.21
C LYS A 284 28.28 3.73 -11.26
N THR A 285 27.98 3.78 -9.95
CA THR A 285 28.91 4.31 -8.94
C THR A 285 29.96 3.31 -8.49
N ASN A 286 29.61 2.02 -8.40
CA ASN A 286 30.52 0.94 -8.06
C ASN A 286 29.96 -0.44 -8.48
N ALA A 287 30.79 -1.46 -8.42
CA ALA A 287 30.44 -2.81 -8.88
C ALA A 287 29.28 -3.45 -8.11
N ARG A 288 29.13 -3.16 -6.82
CA ARG A 288 28.04 -3.72 -6.00
C ARG A 288 26.70 -3.15 -6.37
N GLU A 289 26.62 -1.83 -6.53
CA GLU A 289 25.40 -1.14 -6.96
C GLU A 289 25.03 -1.56 -8.39
N TYR A 290 26.03 -1.68 -9.27
CA TYR A 290 25.84 -2.19 -10.63
C TYR A 290 25.24 -3.59 -10.63
N PHE A 291 25.81 -4.50 -9.85
CA PHE A 291 25.34 -5.87 -9.76
C PHE A 291 23.91 -5.95 -9.20
N ALA A 292 23.62 -5.20 -8.13
CA ALA A 292 22.31 -5.16 -7.52
C ALA A 292 21.23 -4.61 -8.46
N ASP A 293 21.51 -3.53 -9.17
CA ASP A 293 20.57 -2.97 -10.15
C ASP A 293 20.42 -3.87 -11.40
N CYS A 294 21.48 -4.56 -11.85
CA CYS A 294 21.35 -5.54 -12.93
C CYS A 294 20.45 -6.70 -12.52
N PHE A 295 20.59 -7.22 -11.29
CA PHE A 295 19.69 -8.24 -10.77
C PHE A 295 18.24 -7.76 -10.79
N ALA A 296 17.96 -6.59 -10.19
CA ALA A 296 16.61 -6.02 -10.17
C ALA A 296 16.05 -5.84 -11.59
N TYR A 297 16.86 -5.31 -12.51
CA TYR A 297 16.48 -5.15 -13.91
C TYR A 297 16.10 -6.47 -14.58
N CYS A 298 16.92 -7.52 -14.37
CA CYS A 298 16.66 -8.86 -14.95
C CYS A 298 15.40 -9.50 -14.38
N ILE A 299 15.06 -9.27 -13.10
CA ILE A 299 13.81 -9.78 -12.52
C ILE A 299 12.61 -9.01 -13.07
N ILE A 300 12.65 -7.68 -13.06
CA ILE A 300 11.52 -6.82 -13.48
C ILE A 300 11.22 -7.00 -14.97
N HIS A 301 12.27 -7.03 -15.80
CA HIS A 301 12.16 -7.04 -17.27
C HIS A 301 12.41 -8.41 -17.90
N GLY A 302 12.60 -9.45 -17.12
CA GLY A 302 12.99 -10.77 -17.64
C GLY A 302 12.02 -11.37 -18.67
N ASN A 303 10.76 -10.95 -18.66
CA ASN A 303 9.74 -11.34 -19.65
C ASN A 303 9.52 -10.28 -20.74
N ASP A 304 10.18 -9.12 -20.66
CA ASP A 304 10.09 -8.04 -21.65
C ASP A 304 11.23 -8.19 -22.67
N SER A 305 10.89 -8.68 -23.86
CA SER A 305 11.88 -8.96 -24.91
C SER A 305 12.63 -7.70 -25.38
N GLU A 306 12.00 -6.53 -25.39
CA GLU A 306 12.63 -5.29 -25.83
C GLU A 306 13.60 -4.75 -24.77
N MET A 307 13.19 -4.75 -23.51
CA MET A 307 14.06 -4.33 -22.41
C MET A 307 15.27 -5.26 -22.28
N MET A 308 15.09 -6.57 -22.37
CA MET A 308 16.19 -7.53 -22.35
C MET A 308 17.11 -7.42 -23.58
N LYS A 309 16.58 -7.12 -24.78
CA LYS A 309 17.41 -6.79 -25.95
C LYS A 309 18.27 -5.55 -25.70
N HIS A 310 17.70 -4.53 -25.02
CA HIS A 310 18.43 -3.32 -24.71
C HIS A 310 19.60 -3.59 -23.76
N LEU A 311 19.38 -4.39 -22.71
CA LEU A 311 20.45 -4.85 -21.82
C LEU A 311 21.50 -5.65 -22.59
N ARG A 312 21.08 -6.65 -23.38
CA ARG A 312 22.00 -7.52 -24.15
C ARG A 312 22.84 -6.73 -25.17
N LYS A 313 22.27 -5.67 -25.74
CA LYS A 313 23.01 -4.80 -26.68
C LYS A 313 24.10 -3.98 -26.00
N ASN A 314 23.83 -3.45 -24.81
CA ASN A 314 24.68 -2.45 -24.15
C ASN A 314 25.56 -3.08 -23.04
N ALA A 315 25.17 -4.25 -22.50
CA ALA A 315 25.89 -4.98 -21.46
C ALA A 315 25.79 -6.49 -21.71
N PRO A 316 26.38 -7.02 -22.82
CA PRO A 316 26.18 -8.39 -23.24
C PRO A 316 26.78 -9.42 -22.27
N GLN A 317 27.95 -9.17 -21.68
CA GLN A 317 28.58 -10.08 -20.73
C GLN A 317 27.75 -10.15 -19.43
N THR A 318 27.29 -9.02 -18.94
CA THR A 318 26.40 -8.92 -17.78
C THR A 318 25.08 -9.66 -18.03
N CYS A 319 24.46 -9.47 -19.21
CA CYS A 319 23.23 -10.17 -19.57
C CYS A 319 23.44 -11.69 -19.56
N THR A 320 24.51 -12.18 -20.18
CA THR A 320 24.86 -13.59 -20.20
C THR A 320 25.10 -14.14 -18.78
N TYR A 321 25.81 -13.37 -17.95
CA TYR A 321 26.08 -13.74 -16.55
C TYR A 321 24.80 -14.00 -15.76
N PHE A 322 23.83 -13.07 -15.83
CA PHE A 322 22.56 -13.23 -15.13
C PHE A 322 21.66 -14.31 -15.73
N GLU A 323 21.72 -14.56 -17.06
CA GLU A 323 21.04 -15.68 -17.69
C GLU A 323 21.57 -17.03 -17.20
N GLU A 324 22.89 -17.15 -16.99
CA GLU A 324 23.53 -18.34 -16.43
C GLU A 324 23.18 -18.53 -14.95
N LEU A 325 23.22 -17.48 -14.14
CA LEU A 325 22.76 -17.53 -12.75
C LEU A 325 21.30 -18.00 -12.65
N LYS A 326 20.43 -17.47 -13.50
CA LYS A 326 19.02 -17.89 -13.53
C LYS A 326 18.89 -19.37 -13.87
N LYS A 327 19.65 -19.90 -14.85
CA LYS A 327 19.68 -21.33 -15.19
C LYS A 327 20.20 -22.18 -14.05
N GLY A 328 21.16 -21.70 -13.27
CA GLY A 328 21.73 -22.34 -12.09
C GLY A 328 20.92 -22.13 -10.80
N ASN A 329 19.65 -21.72 -10.89
CA ASN A 329 18.80 -21.39 -9.73
C ASN A 329 19.44 -20.35 -8.78
N TRP A 330 20.07 -19.33 -9.37
CA TRP A 330 20.71 -18.22 -8.65
C TRP A 330 21.85 -18.65 -7.71
N SER A 331 22.48 -19.77 -8.00
CA SER A 331 23.67 -20.32 -7.31
C SER A 331 24.79 -20.62 -8.28
N ARG A 332 26.02 -20.77 -7.78
CA ARG A 332 27.19 -21.28 -8.51
C ARG A 332 27.74 -22.55 -7.91
#